data_661d6cf9995f2815e0d92f330b37d618
#
_entry.id   661d6cf9995f2815e0d92f330b37d618
#
_cell.length_a   1.000
_cell.length_b   1.000
_cell.length_c   1.000
_cell.angle_alpha   90.00
_cell.angle_beta   90.00
_cell.angle_gamma   90.00
#
_symmetry.space_group_name_H-M   'P 1'
#
loop_
_entity.id
_entity.type
_entity.pdbx_description
1 polymer ?
#
loop_
_entity_poly.entity_id
_entity_poly.type
_entity_poly.pdbx_seq_one_letter_code
_entity_poly.pdbx_strand_id
1 'polypeptide(L)'
;KRTKPLVEAAIVSGEIEPPTTPETTSDVTENIRIKAKGLGFGEVGFTRFDRRYTFFSSKRWVKYPHAICLALEQDYVQTQSIPSMEAEHAHYGTYEIEGALGLELAKYIRSLGYHAQIQSPSNNTGAYIPMFVSAGLGQLGANGQLLSPHFGSRARLMIISTDATVTYDQPIDYGIHKFCQTCQVCVNRCPGRALVKENVWWQG
;
A
#
# COMPACT_ATOMS: atom_id res chain seq x y z
N LYS A 1 4.56 6.37 20.26
CA LYS A 1 5.78 5.70 20.79
C LYS A 1 5.96 4.26 20.28
N ARG A 2 4.88 3.48 20.07
CA ARG A 2 4.93 2.07 19.64
C ARG A 2 5.35 1.87 18.18
N THR A 3 5.01 2.80 17.30
CA THR A 3 5.35 2.72 15.87
C THR A 3 6.81 3.08 15.57
N LYS A 4 7.51 3.81 16.45
CA LYS A 4 8.89 4.26 16.22
C LYS A 4 9.87 3.11 15.88
N PRO A 5 9.92 2.01 16.62
CA PRO A 5 10.80 0.88 16.28
C PRO A 5 10.46 0.25 14.92
N LEU A 6 9.17 0.23 14.54
CA LEU A 6 8.72 -0.31 13.26
C LEU A 6 9.19 0.56 12.09
N VAL A 7 9.14 1.90 12.28
CA VAL A 7 9.65 2.87 11.29
C VAL A 7 11.17 2.74 11.13
N GLU A 8 11.91 2.65 12.24
CA GLU A 8 13.36 2.47 12.22
C GLU A 8 13.74 1.17 11.50
N ALA A 9 13.05 0.07 11.80
CA ALA A 9 13.24 -1.20 11.11
C ALA A 9 12.88 -1.14 9.61
N ALA A 10 11.84 -0.40 9.24
CA ALA A 10 11.47 -0.21 7.84
C ALA A 10 12.53 0.61 7.06
N ILE A 11 13.10 1.65 7.67
CA ILE A 11 14.14 2.48 7.04
C ILE A 11 15.36 1.65 6.65
N VAL A 12 15.82 0.76 7.52
CA VAL A 12 17.00 -0.08 7.28
C VAL A 12 16.67 -1.39 6.53
N SER A 13 15.41 -1.67 6.29
CA SER A 13 14.97 -2.96 5.74
C SER A 13 15.60 -3.32 4.40
N GLY A 14 15.94 -2.30 3.58
CA GLY A 14 16.60 -2.48 2.29
C GLY A 14 18.10 -2.76 2.37
N GLU A 15 18.70 -2.67 3.56
CA GLU A 15 20.12 -2.98 3.79
C GLU A 15 20.31 -4.41 4.32
N ILE A 16 19.21 -5.11 4.61
CA ILE A 16 19.29 -6.47 5.17
C ILE A 16 19.41 -7.46 4.02
N GLU A 17 20.57 -8.10 3.94
CA GLU A 17 20.81 -9.15 2.96
C GLU A 17 19.97 -10.41 3.24
N PRO A 18 19.49 -11.09 2.18
CA PRO A 18 18.87 -12.40 2.36
C PRO A 18 19.90 -13.42 2.87
N PRO A 19 19.48 -14.38 3.71
CA PRO A 19 20.39 -15.38 4.30
C PRO A 19 20.94 -16.38 3.26
N THR A 20 20.25 -16.52 2.13
CA THR A 20 20.62 -17.41 1.02
C THR A 20 20.33 -16.71 -0.30
N THR A 21 21.01 -17.14 -1.36
CA THR A 21 20.60 -16.79 -2.73
C THR A 21 19.61 -17.87 -3.23
N PRO A 22 18.60 -17.50 -4.01
CA PRO A 22 17.66 -18.50 -4.54
C PRO A 22 18.39 -19.47 -5.45
N GLU A 23 18.19 -20.77 -5.24
CA GLU A 23 18.79 -21.85 -6.06
C GLU A 23 18.28 -21.81 -7.51
N THR A 24 17.05 -21.35 -7.71
CA THR A 24 16.42 -21.14 -9.02
C THR A 24 15.60 -19.87 -9.00
N THR A 25 15.58 -19.14 -10.13
CA THR A 25 14.71 -17.97 -10.33
C THR A 25 13.28 -18.42 -10.64
N SER A 26 12.61 -19.06 -9.68
CA SER A 26 11.20 -19.43 -9.81
C SER A 26 10.30 -18.25 -9.46
N ASP A 27 9.13 -18.19 -10.10
CA ASP A 27 8.08 -17.23 -9.74
C ASP A 27 7.55 -17.54 -8.33
N VAL A 28 7.65 -16.56 -7.43
CA VAL A 28 7.23 -16.69 -6.03
C VAL A 28 5.97 -15.87 -5.71
N THR A 29 5.27 -15.38 -6.73
CA THR A 29 4.09 -14.52 -6.59
C THR A 29 3.06 -15.12 -5.65
N GLU A 30 2.62 -16.34 -5.91
CA GLU A 30 1.58 -16.99 -5.10
C GLU A 30 2.07 -17.35 -3.69
N ASN A 31 3.33 -17.72 -3.53
CA ASN A 31 3.90 -17.98 -2.21
C ASN A 31 3.85 -16.73 -1.33
N ILE A 32 4.22 -15.58 -1.89
CA ILE A 32 4.18 -14.29 -1.19
C ILE A 32 2.72 -13.87 -0.95
N ARG A 33 1.82 -14.05 -1.93
CA ARG A 33 0.39 -13.72 -1.80
C ARG A 33 -0.26 -14.51 -0.67
N ILE A 34 -0.07 -15.82 -0.65
CA ILE A 34 -0.61 -16.72 0.38
C ILE A 34 -0.06 -16.33 1.77
N LYS A 35 1.26 -16.06 1.85
CA LYS A 35 1.88 -15.65 3.11
C LYS A 35 1.32 -14.32 3.61
N ALA A 36 1.20 -13.32 2.74
CA ALA A 36 0.67 -12.00 3.10
C ALA A 36 -0.79 -12.08 3.56
N LYS A 37 -1.63 -12.84 2.84
CA LYS A 37 -3.02 -13.09 3.25
C LYS A 37 -3.09 -13.82 4.60
N GLY A 38 -2.25 -14.83 4.81
CA GLY A 38 -2.16 -15.59 6.07
C GLY A 38 -1.68 -14.73 7.25
N LEU A 39 -0.92 -13.67 7.00
CA LEU A 39 -0.54 -12.70 8.01
C LEU A 39 -1.68 -11.72 8.36
N GLY A 40 -2.67 -11.54 7.48
CA GLY A 40 -3.82 -10.69 7.73
C GLY A 40 -3.98 -9.52 6.77
N PHE A 41 -3.10 -9.35 5.76
CA PHE A 41 -3.35 -8.36 4.72
C PHE A 41 -4.62 -8.72 3.95
N GLY A 42 -5.56 -7.79 3.88
CA GLY A 42 -6.85 -8.00 3.22
C GLY A 42 -6.74 -8.02 1.70
N GLU A 43 -5.85 -7.21 1.12
CA GLU A 43 -5.57 -7.19 -0.31
C GLU A 43 -4.07 -7.21 -0.58
N VAL A 44 -3.68 -7.93 -1.64
CA VAL A 44 -2.28 -8.12 -2.05
C VAL A 44 -2.22 -8.11 -3.57
N GLY A 45 -1.39 -7.24 -4.13
CA GLY A 45 -1.19 -7.17 -5.57
C GLY A 45 0.27 -6.87 -5.93
N PHE A 46 0.65 -7.16 -7.15
CA PHE A 46 2.01 -7.07 -7.65
C PHE A 46 2.08 -6.19 -8.88
N THR A 47 3.05 -5.29 -8.92
CA THR A 47 3.30 -4.44 -10.08
C THR A 47 4.77 -4.04 -10.16
N ARG A 48 5.15 -3.38 -11.25
CA ARG A 48 6.46 -2.75 -11.34
C ARG A 48 6.54 -1.59 -10.35
N PHE A 49 7.68 -1.46 -9.65
CA PHE A 49 7.92 -0.28 -8.82
C PHE A 49 8.20 0.93 -9.71
N ASP A 50 7.25 1.88 -9.72
CA ASP A 50 7.37 3.10 -10.52
C ASP A 50 8.00 4.24 -9.70
N ARG A 51 9.27 4.52 -9.99
CA ARG A 51 10.04 5.56 -9.30
C ARG A 51 9.55 6.99 -9.56
N ARG A 52 8.66 7.21 -10.53
CA ARG A 52 8.04 8.52 -10.77
C ARG A 52 7.26 9.00 -9.57
N TYR A 53 6.66 8.08 -8.82
CA TYR A 53 5.86 8.36 -7.62
C TYR A 53 6.67 8.44 -6.33
N THR A 54 7.97 8.24 -6.39
CA THR A 54 8.88 8.40 -5.24
C THR A 54 9.28 9.85 -5.08
N PHE A 55 9.22 10.39 -3.86
CA PHE A 55 9.69 11.73 -3.58
C PHE A 55 11.18 11.89 -3.92
N PHE A 56 11.56 13.06 -4.38
CA PHE A 56 12.92 13.32 -4.85
C PHE A 56 13.98 12.94 -3.81
N SER A 57 13.76 13.27 -2.54
CA SER A 57 14.64 12.92 -1.41
C SER A 57 14.82 11.41 -1.22
N SER A 58 13.84 10.61 -1.62
CA SER A 58 13.81 9.16 -1.39
C SER A 58 14.21 8.33 -2.62
N LYS A 59 14.41 8.97 -3.78
CA LYS A 59 14.71 8.26 -5.04
C LYS A 59 15.96 7.36 -4.97
N ARG A 60 16.99 7.79 -4.22
CA ARG A 60 18.24 7.01 -4.04
C ARG A 60 18.09 5.90 -3.02
N TRP A 61 17.14 6.04 -2.12
CA TRP A 61 16.87 5.04 -1.07
C TRP A 61 16.13 3.82 -1.61
N VAL A 62 15.23 4.01 -2.59
CA VAL A 62 14.48 2.89 -3.21
C VAL A 62 15.41 2.09 -4.11
N LYS A 63 15.55 0.78 -3.83
CA LYS A 63 16.52 -0.09 -4.50
C LYS A 63 15.90 -1.01 -5.55
N TYR A 64 14.78 -1.67 -5.23
CA TYR A 64 14.29 -2.85 -5.95
C TYR A 64 13.18 -2.54 -6.95
N PRO A 65 13.08 -3.32 -8.06
CA PRO A 65 12.26 -2.98 -9.21
C PRO A 65 10.79 -3.43 -9.14
N HIS A 66 10.46 -4.36 -8.24
CA HIS A 66 9.10 -4.89 -8.12
C HIS A 66 8.42 -4.37 -6.87
N ALA A 67 7.12 -4.10 -6.95
CA ALA A 67 6.30 -3.63 -5.85
C ALA A 67 5.25 -4.67 -5.47
N ILE A 68 5.26 -5.07 -4.21
CA ILE A 68 4.19 -5.82 -3.57
C ILE A 68 3.32 -4.80 -2.85
N CYS A 69 2.13 -4.55 -3.39
CA CYS A 69 1.14 -3.62 -2.85
C CYS A 69 0.27 -4.36 -1.83
N LEU A 70 0.25 -3.87 -0.60
CA LEU A 70 -0.40 -4.50 0.54
C LEU A 70 -1.43 -3.54 1.12
N ALA A 71 -2.66 -4.00 1.31
CA ALA A 71 -3.70 -3.21 1.95
C ALA A 71 -4.24 -3.91 3.19
N LEU A 72 -4.27 -3.19 4.30
CA LEU A 72 -4.84 -3.62 5.56
C LEU A 72 -6.11 -2.82 5.84
N GLU A 73 -7.22 -3.49 6.14
CA GLU A 73 -8.47 -2.83 6.46
C GLU A 73 -8.40 -2.14 7.83
N GLN A 74 -8.84 -0.90 7.89
CA GLN A 74 -9.09 -0.21 9.14
C GLN A 74 -10.48 -0.59 9.65
N ASP A 75 -10.62 -0.83 10.95
CA ASP A 75 -11.88 -1.26 11.59
C ASP A 75 -13.07 -0.42 11.13
N TYR A 76 -14.09 -1.10 10.60
CA TYR A 76 -15.28 -0.43 10.05
C TYR A 76 -16.07 0.30 11.11
N VAL A 77 -16.37 -0.39 12.22
CA VAL A 77 -17.28 0.12 13.27
C VAL A 77 -16.66 1.33 13.95
N GLN A 78 -15.38 1.21 14.35
CA GLN A 78 -14.67 2.31 15.01
C GLN A 78 -14.49 3.51 14.07
N THR A 79 -14.26 3.27 12.77
CA THR A 79 -14.16 4.36 11.78
C THR A 79 -15.46 5.14 11.61
N GLN A 80 -16.62 4.51 11.83
CA GLN A 80 -17.92 5.22 11.73
C GLN A 80 -18.16 6.21 12.87
N SER A 81 -17.41 6.11 13.97
CA SER A 81 -17.55 7.02 15.13
C SER A 81 -16.80 8.36 14.99
N ILE A 82 -16.25 8.67 13.82
CA ILE A 82 -15.56 9.94 13.57
C ILE A 82 -16.51 11.14 13.78
N PRO A 83 -16.07 12.18 14.55
CA PRO A 83 -14.80 12.32 15.26
C PRO A 83 -14.85 11.71 16.67
N SER A 84 -13.97 10.76 16.98
CA SER A 84 -13.87 10.16 18.31
C SER A 84 -12.48 9.59 18.59
N MET A 85 -12.20 9.29 19.86
CA MET A 85 -10.95 8.61 20.25
C MET A 85 -10.91 7.16 19.76
N GLU A 86 -12.06 6.50 19.63
CA GLU A 86 -12.19 5.16 19.08
C GLU A 86 -11.73 5.13 17.62
N ALA A 87 -12.15 6.11 16.82
CA ALA A 87 -11.72 6.25 15.43
C ALA A 87 -10.21 6.53 15.32
N GLU A 88 -9.66 7.37 16.21
CA GLU A 88 -8.22 7.61 16.29
C GLU A 88 -7.44 6.34 16.69
N HIS A 89 -7.96 5.56 17.63
CA HIS A 89 -7.35 4.28 18.00
C HIS A 89 -7.37 3.28 16.85
N ALA A 90 -8.46 3.20 16.07
CA ALA A 90 -8.52 2.39 14.86
C ALA A 90 -7.46 2.84 13.84
N HIS A 91 -7.32 4.15 13.66
CA HIS A 91 -6.35 4.73 12.73
C HIS A 91 -4.91 4.39 13.11
N TYR A 92 -4.47 4.74 14.33
CA TYR A 92 -3.10 4.50 14.78
C TYR A 92 -2.79 3.03 15.06
N GLY A 93 -3.76 2.27 15.56
CA GLY A 93 -3.62 0.84 15.78
C GLY A 93 -3.37 0.08 14.48
N THR A 94 -4.03 0.48 13.40
CA THR A 94 -3.82 -0.13 12.09
C THR A 94 -2.39 0.10 11.58
N TYR A 95 -1.77 1.26 11.81
CA TYR A 95 -0.36 1.49 11.45
C TYR A 95 0.61 0.61 12.24
N GLU A 96 0.33 0.36 13.53
CA GLU A 96 1.15 -0.53 14.35
C GLU A 96 1.09 -1.97 13.83
N ILE A 97 -0.12 -2.45 13.55
CA ILE A 97 -0.35 -3.80 13.01
C ILE A 97 0.30 -3.93 11.62
N GLU A 98 0.03 -3.00 10.70
CA GLU A 98 0.59 -2.99 9.35
C GLU A 98 2.12 -3.04 9.36
N GLY A 99 2.76 -2.25 10.22
CA GLY A 99 4.22 -2.22 10.36
C GLY A 99 4.78 -3.56 10.83
N ALA A 100 4.15 -4.20 11.82
CA ALA A 100 4.56 -5.51 12.32
C ALA A 100 4.40 -6.61 11.25
N LEU A 101 3.24 -6.65 10.58
CA LEU A 101 2.96 -7.62 9.52
C LEU A 101 3.91 -7.44 8.31
N GLY A 102 4.21 -6.19 7.95
CA GLY A 102 5.17 -5.87 6.89
C GLY A 102 6.58 -6.38 7.18
N LEU A 103 7.04 -6.26 8.44
CA LEU A 103 8.33 -6.80 8.87
C LEU A 103 8.35 -8.33 8.77
N GLU A 104 7.29 -9.00 9.21
CA GLU A 104 7.19 -10.47 9.10
C GLU A 104 7.14 -10.95 7.64
N LEU A 105 6.42 -10.25 6.76
CA LEU A 105 6.41 -10.56 5.35
C LEU A 105 7.79 -10.32 4.70
N ALA A 106 8.48 -9.24 5.06
CA ALA A 106 9.82 -8.97 4.57
C ALA A 106 10.83 -10.04 5.01
N LYS A 107 10.73 -10.54 6.24
CA LYS A 107 11.54 -11.70 6.71
C LYS A 107 11.26 -12.94 5.86
N TYR A 108 9.99 -13.22 5.56
CA TYR A 108 9.62 -14.35 4.72
C TYR A 108 10.20 -14.22 3.31
N ILE A 109 10.10 -13.05 2.66
CA ILE A 109 10.67 -12.82 1.34
C ILE A 109 12.19 -13.05 1.36
N ARG A 110 12.88 -12.57 2.41
CA ARG A 110 14.31 -12.83 2.57
C ARG A 110 14.64 -14.30 2.77
N SER A 111 13.78 -15.05 3.46
CA SER A 111 13.98 -16.51 3.61
C SER A 111 13.84 -17.28 2.29
N LEU A 112 13.20 -16.67 1.27
CA LEU A 112 13.16 -17.19 -0.10
C LEU A 112 14.42 -16.80 -0.92
N GLY A 113 15.34 -16.05 -0.33
CA GLY A 113 16.58 -15.62 -0.97
C GLY A 113 16.51 -14.28 -1.70
N TYR A 114 15.46 -13.48 -1.50
CA TYR A 114 15.25 -12.21 -2.17
C TYR A 114 15.30 -11.03 -1.19
N HIS A 115 15.69 -9.87 -1.69
CA HIS A 115 15.64 -8.65 -0.90
C HIS A 115 14.21 -8.16 -0.69
N ALA A 116 13.98 -7.46 0.42
CA ALA A 116 12.70 -6.86 0.75
C ALA A 116 12.90 -5.51 1.45
N GLN A 117 12.45 -4.43 0.83
CA GLN A 117 12.53 -3.08 1.37
C GLN A 117 11.13 -2.54 1.63
N ILE A 118 10.84 -2.22 2.89
CA ILE A 118 9.52 -1.77 3.32
C ILE A 118 9.37 -0.26 3.08
N GLN A 119 8.27 0.11 2.45
CA GLN A 119 7.86 1.48 2.20
C GLN A 119 6.47 1.65 2.80
N SER A 120 6.46 2.05 4.07
CA SER A 120 5.22 2.28 4.81
C SER A 120 4.83 3.76 4.77
N PRO A 121 3.56 4.10 5.03
CA PRO A 121 3.15 5.49 5.17
C PRO A 121 3.95 6.25 6.23
N SER A 122 4.47 5.54 7.22
CA SER A 122 5.23 6.13 8.33
C SER A 122 6.63 6.61 7.94
N ASN A 123 7.23 6.09 6.86
CA ASN A 123 8.52 6.57 6.35
C ASN A 123 8.40 7.52 5.14
N ASN A 124 7.19 7.75 4.67
CA ASN A 124 6.78 8.77 3.70
C ASN A 124 7.72 8.92 2.49
N THR A 125 7.93 7.83 1.75
CA THR A 125 8.88 7.77 0.64
C THR A 125 8.29 8.15 -0.71
N GLY A 126 6.96 8.20 -0.85
CA GLY A 126 6.30 8.53 -2.11
C GLY A 126 4.78 8.52 -2.06
N ALA A 127 4.15 8.89 -3.17
CA ALA A 127 2.70 8.85 -3.40
C ALA A 127 2.34 7.57 -4.17
N TYR A 128 2.06 6.49 -3.47
CA TYR A 128 2.03 5.14 -4.04
C TYR A 128 0.68 4.65 -4.57
N ILE A 129 -0.40 5.42 -4.41
CA ILE A 129 -1.74 5.04 -4.89
C ILE A 129 -1.74 4.56 -6.35
N PRO A 130 -1.02 5.20 -7.30
CA PRO A 130 -1.00 4.72 -8.69
C PRO A 130 -0.47 3.29 -8.85
N MET A 131 0.44 2.84 -7.99
CA MET A 131 0.93 1.45 -8.03
C MET A 131 -0.14 0.47 -7.55
N PHE A 132 -0.97 0.84 -6.56
CA PHE A 132 -2.14 0.05 -6.15
C PHE A 132 -3.17 -0.08 -7.26
N VAL A 133 -3.40 1.00 -8.01
CA VAL A 133 -4.27 0.98 -9.20
C VAL A 133 -3.69 0.03 -10.26
N SER A 134 -2.39 0.12 -10.54
CA SER A 134 -1.70 -0.75 -11.50
C SER A 134 -1.73 -2.22 -11.08
N ALA A 135 -1.76 -2.50 -9.78
CA ALA A 135 -1.87 -3.84 -9.20
C ALA A 135 -3.34 -4.32 -9.06
N GLY A 136 -4.33 -3.58 -9.61
CA GLY A 136 -5.73 -3.98 -9.61
C GLY A 136 -6.44 -3.90 -8.26
N LEU A 137 -5.89 -3.18 -7.27
CA LEU A 137 -6.43 -3.15 -5.91
C LEU A 137 -7.46 -2.03 -5.66
N GLY A 138 -7.81 -1.28 -6.68
CA GLY A 138 -8.80 -0.21 -6.61
C GLY A 138 -8.59 0.86 -7.66
N GLN A 139 -9.30 1.96 -7.54
CA GLN A 139 -9.18 3.13 -8.40
C GLN A 139 -9.12 4.42 -7.57
N LEU A 140 -8.56 5.47 -8.16
CA LEU A 140 -8.51 6.78 -7.50
C LEU A 140 -9.92 7.39 -7.44
N GLY A 141 -10.38 7.69 -6.23
CA GLY A 141 -11.65 8.38 -6.01
C GLY A 141 -11.56 9.89 -6.19
N ALA A 142 -12.70 10.56 -6.32
CA ALA A 142 -12.79 12.03 -6.38
C ALA A 142 -12.23 12.73 -5.12
N ASN A 143 -12.08 11.99 -4.02
CA ASN A 143 -11.47 12.46 -2.78
C ASN A 143 -9.92 12.37 -2.78
N GLY A 144 -9.31 11.93 -3.87
CA GLY A 144 -7.86 11.75 -3.97
C GLY A 144 -7.30 10.52 -3.24
N GLN A 145 -8.17 9.64 -2.75
CA GLN A 145 -7.78 8.39 -2.09
C GLN A 145 -7.98 7.18 -2.99
N LEU A 146 -7.25 6.09 -2.70
CA LEU A 146 -7.58 4.80 -3.28
C LEU A 146 -8.94 4.34 -2.76
N LEU A 147 -9.83 3.98 -3.65
CA LEU A 147 -11.09 3.31 -3.33
C LEU A 147 -10.95 1.84 -3.74
N SER A 148 -10.82 0.99 -2.73
CA SER A 148 -10.85 -0.47 -2.90
C SER A 148 -12.29 -0.95 -3.04
N PRO A 149 -12.58 -1.96 -3.88
CA PRO A 149 -13.90 -2.56 -3.96
C PRO A 149 -14.35 -3.24 -2.66
N HIS A 150 -13.39 -3.62 -1.80
CA HIS A 150 -13.66 -4.34 -0.55
C HIS A 150 -13.71 -3.42 0.68
N PHE A 151 -12.80 -2.43 0.75
CA PHE A 151 -12.64 -1.59 1.96
C PHE A 151 -13.05 -0.12 1.74
N GLY A 152 -13.38 0.27 0.51
CA GLY A 152 -13.55 1.68 0.18
C GLY A 152 -12.26 2.45 0.42
N SER A 153 -12.33 3.58 1.13
CA SER A 153 -11.14 4.37 1.53
C SER A 153 -10.54 3.97 2.88
N ARG A 154 -11.07 2.92 3.54
CA ARG A 154 -10.62 2.47 4.86
C ARG A 154 -9.44 1.50 4.80
N ALA A 155 -8.59 1.61 3.79
CA ALA A 155 -7.39 0.80 3.65
C ALA A 155 -6.15 1.57 4.11
N ARG A 156 -5.26 0.90 4.84
CA ARG A 156 -3.88 1.32 5.02
C ARG A 156 -3.03 0.63 3.98
N LEU A 157 -2.14 1.40 3.38
CA LEU A 157 -1.42 1.00 2.18
C LEU A 157 0.08 0.94 2.47
N MET A 158 0.67 -0.21 2.24
CA MET A 158 2.11 -0.44 2.34
C MET A 158 2.65 -1.03 1.05
N ILE A 159 3.87 -0.70 0.68
CA ILE A 159 4.59 -1.38 -0.38
C ILE A 159 5.83 -2.06 0.20
N ILE A 160 6.08 -3.28 -0.22
CA ILE A 160 7.40 -3.91 -0.10
C ILE A 160 8.00 -3.96 -1.50
N SER A 161 9.12 -3.25 -1.71
CA SER A 161 9.87 -3.43 -2.95
C SER A 161 10.85 -4.59 -2.83
N THR A 162 11.00 -5.37 -3.91
CA THR A 162 11.78 -6.60 -3.94
C THR A 162 12.43 -6.81 -5.31
N ASP A 163 13.45 -7.64 -5.36
CA ASP A 163 14.06 -8.20 -6.57
C ASP A 163 13.54 -9.61 -6.88
N ALA A 164 12.57 -10.11 -6.11
CA ALA A 164 11.96 -11.42 -6.32
C ALA A 164 11.32 -11.52 -7.71
N THR A 165 11.45 -12.68 -8.35
CA THR A 165 10.73 -12.97 -9.59
C THR A 165 9.23 -13.08 -9.31
N VAL A 166 8.46 -12.11 -9.79
CA VAL A 166 7.01 -12.03 -9.57
C VAL A 166 6.26 -11.71 -10.86
N THR A 167 5.10 -12.31 -11.02
CA THR A 167 4.14 -11.97 -12.07
C THR A 167 3.28 -10.80 -11.63
N TYR A 168 3.10 -9.80 -12.52
CA TYR A 168 2.31 -8.61 -12.22
C TYR A 168 0.83 -8.84 -12.44
N ASP A 169 0.05 -8.32 -11.51
CA ASP A 169 -1.38 -8.16 -11.68
C ASP A 169 -1.67 -7.03 -12.68
N GLN A 170 -2.92 -6.95 -13.15
CA GLN A 170 -3.35 -5.95 -14.11
C GLN A 170 -4.34 -4.97 -13.46
N PRO A 171 -4.37 -3.70 -13.90
CA PRO A 171 -5.36 -2.76 -13.43
C PRO A 171 -6.78 -3.22 -13.78
N ILE A 172 -7.72 -2.99 -12.86
CA ILE A 172 -9.13 -3.38 -13.03
C ILE A 172 -9.98 -2.10 -12.98
N ASP A 173 -10.88 -1.95 -13.94
CA ASP A 173 -11.89 -0.91 -13.91
C ASP A 173 -13.10 -1.35 -13.08
N TYR A 174 -13.22 -0.80 -11.88
CA TYR A 174 -14.35 -1.04 -10.97
C TYR A 174 -15.52 -0.06 -11.18
N GLY A 175 -15.45 0.82 -12.18
CA GLY A 175 -16.46 1.84 -12.45
C GLY A 175 -16.48 2.99 -11.44
N ILE A 176 -15.45 3.12 -10.59
CA ILE A 176 -15.38 4.14 -9.53
C ILE A 176 -15.38 5.55 -10.11
N HIS A 177 -14.70 5.78 -11.22
CA HIS A 177 -14.69 7.10 -11.89
C HIS A 177 -16.11 7.51 -12.30
N LYS A 178 -16.84 6.61 -12.96
CA LYS A 178 -18.21 6.87 -13.39
C LYS A 178 -19.14 7.11 -12.20
N PHE A 179 -18.98 6.31 -11.14
CA PHE A 179 -19.72 6.49 -9.88
C PHE A 179 -19.43 7.86 -9.25
N CYS A 180 -18.15 8.25 -9.15
CA CYS A 180 -17.75 9.52 -8.55
C CYS A 180 -18.32 10.74 -9.29
N GLN A 181 -18.47 10.67 -10.63
CA GLN A 181 -19.05 11.75 -11.43
C GLN A 181 -20.50 12.07 -11.03
N THR A 182 -21.25 11.07 -10.58
CA THR A 182 -22.65 11.23 -10.14
C THR A 182 -22.80 11.42 -8.64
N CYS A 183 -21.98 10.74 -7.82
CA CYS A 183 -22.09 10.74 -6.37
C CYS A 183 -21.75 12.11 -5.75
N GLN A 184 -20.61 12.68 -6.06
CA GLN A 184 -20.13 14.02 -5.63
C GLN A 184 -20.16 14.28 -4.11
N VAL A 185 -20.39 13.28 -3.25
CA VAL A 185 -20.51 13.46 -1.78
C VAL A 185 -19.24 14.07 -1.20
N CYS A 186 -18.06 13.58 -1.59
CA CYS A 186 -16.76 14.07 -1.11
C CYS A 186 -16.54 15.53 -1.50
N VAL A 187 -16.92 15.91 -2.73
CA VAL A 187 -16.80 17.28 -3.25
C VAL A 187 -17.71 18.22 -2.47
N ASN A 188 -18.99 17.85 -2.32
CA ASN A 188 -20.00 18.68 -1.68
C ASN A 188 -19.77 18.86 -0.16
N ARG A 189 -19.11 17.88 0.49
CA ARG A 189 -18.86 17.90 1.95
C ARG A 189 -17.42 18.24 2.31
N CYS A 190 -16.57 18.60 1.36
CA CYS A 190 -15.19 18.97 1.65
C CYS A 190 -15.13 20.26 2.47
N PRO A 191 -14.69 20.24 3.74
CA PRO A 191 -14.68 21.45 4.58
C PRO A 191 -13.70 22.50 4.05
N GLY A 192 -12.59 22.05 3.44
CA GLY A 192 -11.60 22.93 2.82
C GLY A 192 -11.95 23.38 1.40
N ARG A 193 -13.07 22.91 0.83
CA ARG A 193 -13.46 23.17 -0.57
C ARG A 193 -12.34 22.90 -1.59
N ALA A 194 -11.46 21.97 -1.25
CA ALA A 194 -10.28 21.62 -2.06
C ALA A 194 -10.60 20.66 -3.22
N LEU A 195 -11.80 20.06 -3.21
CA LEU A 195 -12.25 19.14 -4.26
C LEU A 195 -13.18 19.89 -5.21
N VAL A 196 -12.91 19.78 -6.50
CA VAL A 196 -13.69 20.47 -7.55
C VAL A 196 -14.64 19.50 -8.25
N LYS A 197 -15.79 20.03 -8.75
CA LYS A 197 -16.79 19.23 -9.47
C LYS A 197 -16.28 18.76 -10.82
N GLU A 198 -15.48 19.59 -11.48
CA GLU A 198 -14.81 19.24 -12.72
C GLU A 198 -13.57 18.43 -12.35
N ASN A 199 -13.72 17.12 -12.37
CA ASN A 199 -12.61 16.22 -12.12
C ASN A 199 -11.64 16.30 -13.30
N VAL A 200 -10.55 17.02 -13.11
CA VAL A 200 -9.38 16.86 -13.97
C VAL A 200 -8.73 15.53 -13.60
N TRP A 201 -9.24 14.46 -14.19
CA TRP A 201 -8.62 13.16 -14.06
C TRP A 201 -7.29 13.20 -14.80
N TRP A 202 -6.24 12.90 -14.07
CA TRP A 202 -4.94 12.73 -14.67
C TRP A 202 -4.99 11.51 -15.61
N GLN A 203 -4.89 11.77 -16.91
CA GLN A 203 -4.69 10.75 -17.91
C GLN A 203 -3.18 10.47 -17.93
N GLY A 204 -2.76 9.41 -17.23
CA GLY A 204 -1.38 8.95 -17.14
C GLY A 204 -0.86 8.36 -18.43
#